data_02774ca8b07c5cc568900071fbc5ba6d
#
_entry.id   02774ca8b07c5cc568900071fbc5ba6d
#
_cell.length_a   1.000
_cell.length_b   1.000
_cell.length_c   1.000
_cell.angle_alpha   90.00
_cell.angle_beta   90.00
_cell.angle_gamma   90.00
#
_symmetry.space_group_name_H-M   'P 1'
#
loop_
_entity.id
_entity.type
_entity.pdbx_description
1 polymer ?
#
loop_
_entity_poly.entity_id
_entity_poly.type
_entity_poly.pdbx_seq_one_letter_code
_entity_poly.pdbx_strand_id
1 'polypeptide(L)'
;MHDRKLNLILFGPPAAGKGTQAKALVAEHGLIQLSTGDMLRAAKESGSELGERVRLIMDRGDLVSDEIVIALIEEQVDANPDAPGFIYDGFPRTVPQAEALDALLTSRGMGIDSVIRLKVDDDALLERIKTRFAEQGRKDDNPETFKHRLDTYNQQTAPLLPYYAGQGKLAEVDGMQRIEDVSAQIATVIDRVKAGKTPPKKGFFARLFGG
;
A
#
# COMPACT_ATOMS: atom_id res chain seq x y z
N MET A 1 27.43 -10.35 -5.33
CA MET A 1 26.36 -10.43 -4.31
C MET A 1 25.11 -9.97 -5.03
N HIS A 2 24.09 -10.84 -5.20
CA HIS A 2 22.80 -10.37 -5.68
C HIS A 2 22.24 -9.48 -4.56
N ASP A 3 22.08 -8.18 -4.83
CA ASP A 3 21.44 -7.29 -3.88
C ASP A 3 20.01 -7.82 -3.64
N ARG A 4 19.71 -8.11 -2.38
CA ARG A 4 18.41 -8.61 -1.97
C ARG A 4 17.36 -7.57 -2.37
N LYS A 5 16.37 -7.99 -3.15
CA LYS A 5 15.25 -7.12 -3.56
C LYS A 5 14.53 -6.58 -2.33
N LEU A 6 14.25 -5.29 -2.34
CA LEU A 6 13.52 -4.60 -1.26
C LEU A 6 12.01 -4.61 -1.55
N ASN A 7 11.24 -5.32 -0.75
CA ASN A 7 9.79 -5.45 -0.93
C ASN A 7 9.04 -4.79 0.23
N LEU A 8 8.29 -3.74 -0.06
CA LEU A 8 7.59 -2.93 0.92
C LEU A 8 6.08 -2.94 0.68
N ILE A 9 5.29 -3.04 1.74
CA ILE A 9 3.86 -2.76 1.69
C ILE A 9 3.61 -1.37 2.27
N LEU A 10 2.94 -0.49 1.53
CA LEU A 10 2.39 0.74 2.07
C LEU A 10 0.96 0.50 2.53
N PHE A 11 0.75 0.65 3.82
CA PHE A 11 -0.49 0.32 4.51
C PHE A 11 -1.16 1.58 5.08
N GLY A 12 -2.48 1.62 5.04
CA GLY A 12 -3.25 2.74 5.56
C GLY A 12 -4.58 2.91 4.83
N PRO A 13 -5.53 3.66 5.42
CA PRO A 13 -6.85 3.88 4.85
C PRO A 13 -6.79 4.62 3.50
N PRO A 14 -7.93 4.68 2.79
CA PRO A 14 -8.06 5.56 1.63
C PRO A 14 -7.64 7.00 1.97
N ALA A 15 -6.97 7.68 1.06
CA ALA A 15 -6.44 9.05 1.24
C ALA A 15 -5.33 9.23 2.30
N ALA A 16 -4.77 8.16 2.87
CA ALA A 16 -3.66 8.26 3.83
C ALA A 16 -2.35 8.82 3.26
N GLY A 17 -2.21 8.98 1.94
CA GLY A 17 -0.99 9.48 1.30
C GLY A 17 -0.05 8.39 0.77
N LYS A 18 -0.49 7.12 0.74
CA LYS A 18 0.33 5.99 0.23
C LYS A 18 0.94 6.24 -1.13
N GLY A 19 0.13 6.66 -2.11
CA GLY A 19 0.60 6.91 -3.47
C GLY A 19 1.61 8.07 -3.56
N THR A 20 1.50 9.08 -2.71
CA THR A 20 2.49 10.17 -2.63
C THR A 20 3.84 9.63 -2.15
N GLN A 21 3.84 8.83 -1.10
CA GLN A 21 5.06 8.23 -0.56
C GLN A 21 5.63 7.17 -1.50
N ALA A 22 4.79 6.39 -2.19
CA ALA A 22 5.24 5.43 -3.19
C ALA A 22 6.02 6.11 -4.32
N LYS A 23 5.52 7.24 -4.84
CA LYS A 23 6.22 8.01 -5.88
C LYS A 23 7.61 8.50 -5.43
N ALA A 24 7.73 8.95 -4.18
CA ALA A 24 9.02 9.34 -3.62
C ALA A 24 9.99 8.15 -3.56
N LEU A 25 9.52 7.00 -3.08
CA LEU A 25 10.31 5.78 -3.00
C LEU A 25 10.74 5.24 -4.38
N VAL A 26 9.88 5.34 -5.39
CA VAL A 26 10.23 5.02 -6.78
C VAL A 26 11.36 5.91 -7.26
N ALA A 27 11.27 7.22 -7.04
CA ALA A 27 12.28 8.19 -7.47
C ALA A 27 13.62 8.00 -6.74
N GLU A 28 13.59 7.66 -5.46
CA GLU A 28 14.80 7.56 -4.62
C GLU A 28 15.49 6.20 -4.71
N HIS A 29 14.71 5.11 -4.80
CA HIS A 29 15.24 3.75 -4.72
C HIS A 29 15.09 2.93 -6.01
N GLY A 30 14.47 3.47 -7.05
CA GLY A 30 14.20 2.75 -8.30
C GLY A 30 13.22 1.59 -8.16
N LEU A 31 12.48 1.51 -7.05
CA LEU A 31 11.51 0.44 -6.80
C LEU A 31 10.34 0.54 -7.78
N ILE A 32 9.71 -0.59 -8.07
CA ILE A 32 8.49 -0.60 -8.89
C ILE A 32 7.26 -0.54 -7.99
N GLN A 33 6.41 0.47 -8.21
CA GLN A 33 5.14 0.58 -7.52
C GLN A 33 4.09 -0.33 -8.18
N LEU A 34 3.54 -1.25 -7.41
CA LEU A 34 2.40 -2.09 -7.78
C LEU A 34 1.15 -1.53 -7.09
N SER A 35 0.54 -0.51 -7.72
CA SER A 35 -0.71 0.10 -7.25
C SER A 35 -1.89 -0.68 -7.81
N THR A 36 -2.48 -1.56 -6.98
CA THR A 36 -3.67 -2.33 -7.42
C THR A 36 -4.83 -1.43 -7.81
N GLY A 37 -4.99 -0.29 -7.13
CA GLY A 37 -6.01 0.69 -7.48
C GLY A 37 -5.82 1.28 -8.89
N ASP A 38 -4.57 1.56 -9.29
CA ASP A 38 -4.28 2.12 -10.62
C ASP A 38 -4.38 1.03 -11.69
N MET A 39 -3.90 -0.19 -11.41
CA MET A 39 -4.04 -1.33 -12.32
C MET A 39 -5.51 -1.67 -12.60
N LEU A 40 -6.34 -1.68 -11.56
CA LEU A 40 -7.78 -1.92 -11.71
C LEU A 40 -8.50 -0.78 -12.43
N ARG A 41 -8.09 0.48 -12.22
CA ARG A 41 -8.61 1.61 -13.00
C ARG A 41 -8.25 1.51 -14.48
N ALA A 42 -7.01 1.13 -14.80
CA ALA A 42 -6.61 0.87 -16.19
C ALA A 42 -7.41 -0.28 -16.81
N ALA A 43 -7.62 -1.38 -16.07
CA ALA A 43 -8.48 -2.48 -16.52
C ALA A 43 -9.92 -2.00 -16.80
N LYS A 44 -10.50 -1.18 -15.91
CA LYS A 44 -11.83 -0.58 -16.08
C LYS A 44 -11.95 0.24 -17.36
N GLU A 45 -10.89 0.95 -17.74
CA GLU A 45 -10.87 1.81 -18.96
C GLU A 45 -10.61 1.02 -20.25
N SER A 46 -10.19 -0.23 -20.14
CA SER A 46 -9.86 -1.08 -21.30
C SER A 46 -11.05 -1.49 -22.17
N GLY A 47 -12.29 -1.36 -21.65
CA GLY A 47 -13.51 -1.83 -22.32
C GLY A 47 -13.64 -3.35 -22.43
N SER A 48 -12.77 -4.11 -21.77
CA SER A 48 -12.84 -5.57 -21.71
C SER A 48 -13.97 -6.06 -20.79
N GLU A 49 -14.40 -7.31 -20.93
CA GLU A 49 -15.40 -7.92 -20.04
C GLU A 49 -14.92 -7.87 -18.57
N LEU A 50 -13.63 -8.13 -18.33
CA LEU A 50 -13.03 -7.98 -17.02
C LEU A 50 -13.12 -6.53 -16.53
N GLY A 51 -12.84 -5.55 -17.40
CA GLY A 51 -12.93 -4.14 -17.09
C GLY A 51 -14.32 -3.70 -16.67
N GLU A 52 -15.37 -4.19 -17.33
CA GLU A 52 -16.75 -3.89 -16.94
C GLU A 52 -17.12 -4.49 -15.57
N ARG A 53 -16.69 -5.71 -15.27
CA ARG A 53 -16.89 -6.33 -13.96
C ARG A 53 -16.18 -5.55 -12.86
N VAL A 54 -14.91 -5.19 -13.08
CA VAL A 54 -14.11 -4.38 -12.16
C VAL A 54 -14.75 -3.01 -11.93
N ARG A 55 -15.28 -2.37 -12.98
CA ARG A 55 -15.96 -1.08 -12.91
C ARG A 55 -17.13 -1.12 -11.92
N LEU A 56 -18.03 -2.10 -12.04
CA LEU A 56 -19.21 -2.22 -11.19
C LEU A 56 -18.85 -2.41 -9.70
N ILE A 57 -17.76 -3.12 -9.41
CA ILE A 57 -17.28 -3.37 -8.05
C ILE A 57 -16.64 -2.10 -7.47
N MET A 58 -15.72 -1.48 -8.22
CA MET A 58 -14.98 -0.31 -7.75
C MET A 58 -15.87 0.92 -7.56
N ASP A 59 -16.88 1.12 -8.43
CA ASP A 59 -17.79 2.27 -8.34
C ASP A 59 -18.64 2.22 -7.05
N ARG A 60 -18.84 1.03 -6.48
CA ARG A 60 -19.47 0.85 -5.15
C ARG A 60 -18.48 0.96 -3.99
N GLY A 61 -17.18 0.96 -4.25
CA GLY A 61 -16.15 0.96 -3.23
C GLY A 61 -15.84 -0.42 -2.63
N ASP A 62 -16.34 -1.48 -3.24
CA ASP A 62 -16.11 -2.87 -2.85
C ASP A 62 -14.69 -3.33 -3.24
N LEU A 63 -14.23 -4.46 -2.65
CA LEU A 63 -12.99 -5.12 -3.05
C LEU A 63 -13.23 -6.02 -4.27
N VAL A 64 -12.32 -5.94 -5.24
CA VAL A 64 -12.26 -6.90 -6.35
C VAL A 64 -11.78 -8.25 -5.80
N SER A 65 -12.20 -9.36 -6.42
CA SER A 65 -11.87 -10.69 -5.93
C SER A 65 -10.36 -10.93 -5.82
N ASP A 66 -9.98 -11.75 -4.84
CA ASP A 66 -8.58 -12.01 -4.52
C ASP A 66 -7.83 -12.60 -5.71
N GLU A 67 -8.46 -13.49 -6.48
CA GLU A 67 -7.85 -14.15 -7.65
C GLU A 67 -7.45 -13.14 -8.72
N ILE A 68 -8.31 -12.15 -9.01
CA ILE A 68 -8.02 -11.11 -10.01
C ILE A 68 -6.85 -10.24 -9.55
N VAL A 69 -6.86 -9.82 -8.28
CA VAL A 69 -5.82 -8.93 -7.76
C VAL A 69 -4.48 -9.65 -7.66
N ILE A 70 -4.46 -10.91 -7.22
CA ILE A 70 -3.25 -11.74 -7.12
C ILE A 70 -2.66 -11.97 -8.51
N ALA A 71 -3.49 -12.31 -9.52
CA ALA A 71 -3.02 -12.51 -10.88
C ALA A 71 -2.38 -11.25 -11.47
N LEU A 72 -2.94 -10.06 -11.22
CA LEU A 72 -2.36 -8.79 -11.64
C LEU A 72 -1.00 -8.52 -10.97
N ILE A 73 -0.86 -8.83 -9.69
CA ILE A 73 0.41 -8.69 -8.96
C ILE A 73 1.45 -9.66 -9.50
N GLU A 74 1.06 -10.92 -9.72
CA GLU A 74 1.95 -11.96 -10.25
C GLU A 74 2.50 -11.56 -11.63
N GLU A 75 1.63 -11.14 -12.55
CA GLU A 75 2.01 -10.66 -13.88
C GLU A 75 3.05 -9.53 -13.79
N GLN A 76 2.84 -8.55 -12.91
CA GLN A 76 3.75 -7.43 -12.76
C GLN A 76 5.10 -7.82 -12.15
N VAL A 77 5.09 -8.73 -11.17
CA VAL A 77 6.33 -9.25 -10.57
C VAL A 77 7.15 -10.02 -11.61
N ASP A 78 6.50 -10.87 -12.40
CA ASP A 78 7.14 -11.70 -13.43
C ASP A 78 7.61 -10.87 -14.63
N ALA A 79 6.92 -9.79 -14.98
CA ALA A 79 7.33 -8.86 -16.03
C ALA A 79 8.57 -8.02 -15.66
N ASN A 80 8.94 -7.98 -14.38
CA ASN A 80 10.04 -7.13 -13.88
C ASN A 80 11.08 -7.94 -13.07
N PRO A 81 11.74 -8.95 -13.68
CA PRO A 81 12.66 -9.84 -12.97
C PRO A 81 13.89 -9.12 -12.44
N ASP A 82 14.30 -8.02 -13.07
CA ASP A 82 15.50 -7.24 -12.71
C ASP A 82 15.22 -6.06 -11.79
N ALA A 83 13.96 -5.87 -11.35
CA ALA A 83 13.58 -4.80 -10.43
C ALA A 83 14.41 -4.90 -9.13
N PRO A 84 14.90 -3.77 -8.56
CA PRO A 84 15.57 -3.77 -7.26
C PRO A 84 14.61 -4.08 -6.11
N GLY A 85 13.30 -4.10 -6.37
CA GLY A 85 12.25 -4.47 -5.44
C GLY A 85 10.92 -3.84 -5.79
N PHE A 86 9.92 -4.06 -4.94
CA PHE A 86 8.54 -3.66 -5.20
C PHE A 86 7.93 -2.91 -4.03
N ILE A 87 7.03 -1.98 -4.36
CA ILE A 87 6.15 -1.31 -3.40
C ILE A 87 4.72 -1.77 -3.69
N TYR A 88 4.14 -2.53 -2.77
CA TYR A 88 2.74 -2.95 -2.84
C TYR A 88 1.86 -1.85 -2.26
N ASP A 89 1.09 -1.17 -3.11
CA ASP A 89 0.20 -0.08 -2.72
C ASP A 89 -1.26 -0.50 -2.94
N GLY A 90 -2.02 -0.56 -1.84
CA GLY A 90 -3.41 -1.01 -1.86
C GLY A 90 -3.58 -2.54 -1.94
N PHE A 91 -2.53 -3.29 -1.69
CA PHE A 91 -2.51 -4.75 -1.60
C PHE A 91 -1.41 -5.20 -0.61
N PRO A 92 -1.64 -6.25 0.21
CA PRO A 92 -2.88 -6.98 0.39
C PRO A 92 -3.93 -6.17 1.19
N ARG A 93 -5.21 -6.55 1.06
CA ARG A 93 -6.33 -5.95 1.81
C ARG A 93 -7.05 -6.96 2.70
N THR A 94 -6.79 -8.25 2.53
CA THR A 94 -7.35 -9.33 3.34
C THR A 94 -6.23 -10.28 3.78
N VAL A 95 -6.48 -11.08 4.83
CA VAL A 95 -5.49 -12.07 5.28
C VAL A 95 -5.21 -13.12 4.21
N PRO A 96 -6.20 -13.67 3.49
CA PRO A 96 -5.95 -14.58 2.36
C PRO A 96 -5.05 -13.96 1.28
N GLN A 97 -5.23 -12.67 0.96
CA GLN A 97 -4.34 -11.97 0.02
C GLN A 97 -2.90 -11.88 0.56
N ALA A 98 -2.72 -11.63 1.87
CA ALA A 98 -1.40 -11.57 2.48
C ALA A 98 -0.68 -12.91 2.43
N GLU A 99 -1.39 -14.00 2.73
CA GLU A 99 -0.87 -15.37 2.64
C GLU A 99 -0.50 -15.74 1.19
N ALA A 100 -1.33 -15.38 0.23
CA ALA A 100 -1.07 -15.60 -1.19
C ALA A 100 0.16 -14.78 -1.68
N LEU A 101 0.29 -13.53 -1.23
CA LEU A 101 1.47 -12.72 -1.53
C LEU A 101 2.75 -13.33 -0.92
N ASP A 102 2.69 -13.76 0.33
CA ASP A 102 3.83 -14.41 0.98
C ASP A 102 4.24 -15.69 0.24
N ALA A 103 3.28 -16.52 -0.21
CA ALA A 103 3.55 -17.71 -0.99
C ALA A 103 4.15 -17.37 -2.37
N LEU A 104 3.58 -16.38 -3.09
CA LEU A 104 4.06 -15.89 -4.37
C LEU A 104 5.52 -15.44 -4.29
N LEU A 105 5.85 -14.61 -3.32
CA LEU A 105 7.19 -14.08 -3.15
C LEU A 105 8.18 -15.16 -2.73
N THR A 106 7.79 -16.06 -1.82
CA THR A 106 8.62 -17.18 -1.37
C THR A 106 8.99 -18.10 -2.53
N SER A 107 8.06 -18.41 -3.44
CA SER A 107 8.35 -19.23 -4.63
C SER A 107 9.39 -18.61 -5.57
N ARG A 108 9.63 -17.31 -5.45
CA ARG A 108 10.62 -16.54 -6.21
C ARG A 108 11.87 -16.17 -5.38
N GLY A 109 12.04 -16.77 -4.21
CA GLY A 109 13.15 -16.48 -3.29
C GLY A 109 13.10 -15.08 -2.68
N MET A 110 11.93 -14.45 -2.66
CA MET A 110 11.68 -13.12 -2.12
C MET A 110 10.81 -13.18 -0.87
N GLY A 111 10.61 -12.06 -0.22
CA GLY A 111 9.67 -11.91 0.88
C GLY A 111 9.42 -10.43 1.17
N ILE A 112 8.39 -10.14 1.96
CA ILE A 112 8.11 -8.79 2.44
C ILE A 112 9.13 -8.42 3.52
N ASP A 113 9.79 -7.28 3.33
CA ASP A 113 10.81 -6.75 4.23
C ASP A 113 10.20 -5.84 5.31
N SER A 114 9.24 -5.01 4.94
CA SER A 114 8.52 -4.17 5.90
C SER A 114 7.13 -3.80 5.40
N VAL A 115 6.22 -3.65 6.35
CA VAL A 115 4.88 -3.09 6.17
C VAL A 115 4.84 -1.73 6.86
N ILE A 116 4.73 -0.68 6.10
CA ILE A 116 4.79 0.70 6.58
C ILE A 116 3.38 1.25 6.66
N ARG A 117 2.86 1.36 7.88
CA ARG A 117 1.54 1.93 8.15
C ARG A 117 1.61 3.44 8.26
N LEU A 118 0.89 4.14 7.39
CA LEU A 118 0.62 5.58 7.51
C LEU A 118 -0.57 5.78 8.45
N LYS A 119 -0.32 6.37 9.63
CA LYS A 119 -1.37 6.73 10.58
C LYS A 119 -1.89 8.11 10.24
N VAL A 120 -3.20 8.21 10.03
CA VAL A 120 -3.88 9.46 9.70
C VAL A 120 -5.21 9.47 10.42
N ASP A 121 -5.62 10.62 10.94
CA ASP A 121 -6.91 10.82 11.59
C ASP A 121 -8.05 10.87 10.57
N ASP A 122 -9.23 10.40 10.95
CA ASP A 122 -10.39 10.28 10.06
C ASP A 122 -10.84 11.64 9.50
N ASP A 123 -10.79 12.71 10.30
CA ASP A 123 -11.14 14.07 9.85
C ASP A 123 -10.17 14.55 8.74
N ALA A 124 -8.88 14.29 8.89
CA ALA A 124 -7.90 14.61 7.86
C ALA A 124 -8.09 13.80 6.58
N LEU A 125 -8.54 12.54 6.68
CA LEU A 125 -8.87 11.72 5.52
C LEU A 125 -10.02 12.32 4.72
N LEU A 126 -11.06 12.82 5.39
CA LEU A 126 -12.21 13.46 4.74
C LEU A 126 -11.80 14.71 3.95
N GLU A 127 -10.96 15.55 4.51
CA GLU A 127 -10.46 16.74 3.81
C GLU A 127 -9.56 16.38 2.61
N ARG A 128 -8.67 15.40 2.79
CA ARG A 128 -7.81 14.90 1.70
C ARG A 128 -8.61 14.30 0.55
N ILE A 129 -9.71 13.58 0.84
CA ILE A 129 -10.55 13.00 -0.20
C ILE A 129 -11.31 14.06 -1.00
N LYS A 130 -11.83 15.11 -0.33
CA LYS A 130 -12.47 16.24 -0.99
C LYS A 130 -11.51 16.95 -1.96
N THR A 131 -10.29 17.23 -1.50
CA THR A 131 -9.25 17.83 -2.34
C THR A 131 -8.95 16.95 -3.54
N ARG A 132 -8.70 15.65 -3.33
CA ARG A 132 -8.38 14.70 -4.40
C ARG A 132 -9.54 14.53 -5.39
N PHE A 133 -10.78 14.53 -4.93
CA PHE A 133 -11.96 14.48 -5.78
C PHE A 133 -12.03 15.72 -6.69
N ALA A 134 -11.79 16.92 -6.12
CA ALA A 134 -11.78 18.17 -6.88
C ALA A 134 -10.65 18.20 -7.92
N GLU A 135 -9.46 17.70 -7.58
CA GLU A 135 -8.29 17.76 -8.48
C GLU A 135 -8.26 16.65 -9.53
N GLN A 136 -8.70 15.44 -9.18
CA GLN A 136 -8.53 14.24 -10.02
C GLN A 136 -9.84 13.67 -10.58
N GLY A 137 -11.00 14.13 -10.10
CA GLY A 137 -12.31 13.70 -10.58
C GLY A 137 -12.59 12.21 -10.41
N ARG A 138 -11.93 11.55 -9.44
CA ARG A 138 -12.12 10.10 -9.20
C ARG A 138 -13.52 9.83 -8.69
N LYS A 139 -14.31 9.06 -9.41
CA LYS A 139 -15.69 8.72 -9.03
C LYS A 139 -15.81 7.99 -7.69
N ASP A 140 -14.80 7.19 -7.34
CA ASP A 140 -14.70 6.45 -6.08
C ASP A 140 -14.26 7.32 -4.88
N ASP A 141 -14.07 8.63 -5.07
CA ASP A 141 -13.73 9.59 -4.02
C ASP A 141 -14.93 10.47 -3.60
N ASN A 142 -16.14 10.17 -4.06
CA ASN A 142 -17.32 10.85 -3.53
C ASN A 142 -17.55 10.46 -2.05
N PRO A 143 -18.21 11.31 -1.22
CA PRO A 143 -18.30 11.11 0.22
C PRO A 143 -18.94 9.79 0.65
N GLU A 144 -19.96 9.30 -0.09
CA GLU A 144 -20.66 8.05 0.24
C GLU A 144 -19.74 6.83 -0.03
N THR A 145 -19.15 6.78 -1.21
CA THR A 145 -18.20 5.72 -1.58
C THR A 145 -16.97 5.74 -0.68
N PHE A 146 -16.49 6.94 -0.31
CA PHE A 146 -15.36 7.07 0.60
C PHE A 146 -15.67 6.47 1.98
N LYS A 147 -16.84 6.77 2.55
CA LYS A 147 -17.27 6.20 3.83
C LYS A 147 -17.30 4.68 3.76
N HIS A 148 -17.92 4.12 2.72
CA HIS A 148 -17.94 2.67 2.51
C HIS A 148 -16.52 2.07 2.40
N ARG A 149 -15.61 2.72 1.67
CA ARG A 149 -14.20 2.28 1.56
C ARG A 149 -13.46 2.33 2.90
N LEU A 150 -13.75 3.33 3.74
CA LEU A 150 -13.17 3.43 5.07
C LEU A 150 -13.69 2.32 5.99
N ASP A 151 -15.00 2.04 5.94
CA ASP A 151 -15.62 0.94 6.66
C ASP A 151 -15.04 -0.42 6.20
N THR A 152 -14.90 -0.64 4.90
CA THR A 152 -14.27 -1.84 4.32
C THR A 152 -12.82 -1.98 4.79
N TYR A 153 -12.05 -0.88 4.80
CA TYR A 153 -10.69 -0.88 5.32
C TYR A 153 -10.66 -1.30 6.79
N ASN A 154 -11.51 -0.72 7.62
CA ASN A 154 -11.54 -1.01 9.06
C ASN A 154 -11.93 -2.46 9.35
N GLN A 155 -12.87 -3.01 8.58
CA GLN A 155 -13.39 -4.37 8.79
C GLN A 155 -12.49 -5.47 8.21
N GLN A 156 -11.93 -5.25 7.03
CA GLN A 156 -11.26 -6.31 6.26
C GLN A 156 -9.74 -6.11 6.19
N THR A 157 -9.26 -4.87 6.16
CA THR A 157 -7.85 -4.57 5.93
C THR A 157 -7.10 -4.27 7.22
N ALA A 158 -7.67 -3.55 8.16
CA ALA A 158 -7.04 -3.29 9.46
C ALA A 158 -6.66 -4.57 10.24
N PRO A 159 -7.39 -5.70 10.14
CA PRO A 159 -6.98 -6.98 10.73
C PRO A 159 -5.64 -7.53 10.25
N LEU A 160 -5.08 -7.02 9.15
CA LEU A 160 -3.71 -7.36 8.72
C LEU A 160 -2.62 -6.79 9.64
N LEU A 161 -2.92 -5.75 10.43
CA LEU A 161 -1.93 -5.14 11.32
C LEU A 161 -1.36 -6.13 12.33
N PRO A 162 -2.16 -6.90 13.10
CA PRO A 162 -1.63 -7.93 13.99
C PRO A 162 -0.91 -9.06 13.23
N TYR A 163 -1.34 -9.42 12.02
CA TYR A 163 -0.68 -10.43 11.18
C TYR A 163 0.78 -10.05 10.89
N TYR A 164 1.05 -8.83 10.44
CA TYR A 164 2.40 -8.36 10.15
C TYR A 164 3.18 -7.93 11.41
N ALA A 165 2.49 -7.47 12.44
CA ALA A 165 3.13 -7.19 13.74
C ALA A 165 3.69 -8.46 14.37
N GLY A 166 2.95 -9.58 14.30
CA GLY A 166 3.40 -10.90 14.77
C GLY A 166 4.66 -11.39 14.04
N GLN A 167 4.84 -11.01 12.78
CA GLN A 167 6.05 -11.30 11.99
C GLN A 167 7.21 -10.33 12.25
N GLY A 168 7.00 -9.28 13.06
CA GLY A 168 8.01 -8.24 13.32
C GLY A 168 8.27 -7.33 12.12
N LYS A 169 7.37 -7.28 11.12
CA LYS A 169 7.53 -6.52 9.87
C LYS A 169 6.82 -5.16 9.89
N LEU A 170 5.95 -4.89 10.87
CA LEU A 170 5.15 -3.66 10.92
C LEU A 170 5.96 -2.48 11.45
N ALA A 171 6.00 -1.39 10.68
CA ALA A 171 6.41 -0.06 11.11
C ALA A 171 5.22 0.91 11.05
N GLU A 172 5.09 1.81 12.00
CA GLU A 172 4.09 2.88 11.98
C GLU A 172 4.77 4.24 11.82
N VAL A 173 4.33 5.03 10.86
CA VAL A 173 4.78 6.41 10.63
C VAL A 173 3.61 7.37 10.79
N ASP A 174 3.90 8.59 11.22
CA ASP A 174 2.89 9.62 11.42
C ASP A 174 2.55 10.30 10.09
N GLY A 175 1.46 9.87 9.48
CA GLY A 175 0.95 10.42 8.22
C GLY A 175 0.27 11.80 8.34
N MET A 176 0.24 12.38 9.54
CA MET A 176 -0.25 13.76 9.78
C MET A 176 0.84 14.82 9.56
N GLN A 177 2.10 14.40 9.52
CA GLN A 177 3.23 15.28 9.28
C GLN A 177 3.30 15.76 7.83
N ARG A 178 4.19 16.72 7.55
CA ARG A 178 4.47 17.16 6.17
C ARG A 178 4.99 15.97 5.34
N ILE A 179 4.80 16.03 4.03
CA ILE A 179 5.19 14.95 3.10
C ILE A 179 6.65 14.56 3.28
N GLU A 180 7.56 15.55 3.42
CA GLU A 180 8.99 15.35 3.58
C GLU A 180 9.34 14.67 4.91
N ASP A 181 8.63 15.01 5.99
CA ASP A 181 8.84 14.42 7.31
C ASP A 181 8.37 12.95 7.34
N VAL A 182 7.26 12.66 6.67
CA VAL A 182 6.80 11.27 6.47
C VAL A 182 7.81 10.48 5.64
N SER A 183 8.33 11.07 4.56
CA SER A 183 9.37 10.43 3.73
C SER A 183 10.64 10.13 4.54
N ALA A 184 11.08 11.04 5.40
CA ALA A 184 12.23 10.83 6.28
C ALA A 184 12.02 9.69 7.30
N GLN A 185 10.80 9.57 7.85
CA GLN A 185 10.45 8.45 8.71
C GLN A 185 10.50 7.11 7.94
N ILE A 186 9.98 7.09 6.71
CA ILE A 186 10.02 5.89 5.85
C ILE A 186 11.46 5.52 5.49
N ALA A 187 12.31 6.50 5.13
CA ALA A 187 13.74 6.27 4.88
C ALA A 187 14.43 5.61 6.07
N THR A 188 14.14 6.08 7.29
CA THR A 188 14.65 5.46 8.53
C THR A 188 14.22 3.99 8.67
N VAL A 189 13.00 3.64 8.27
CA VAL A 189 12.53 2.24 8.26
C VAL A 189 13.35 1.42 7.26
N ILE A 190 13.53 1.93 6.05
CA ILE A 190 14.26 1.25 4.97
C ILE A 190 15.73 1.01 5.36
N ASP A 191 16.39 2.01 5.92
CA ASP A 191 17.79 1.87 6.37
C ASP A 191 17.95 0.79 7.42
N ARG A 192 17.02 0.69 8.36
CA ARG A 192 17.02 -0.38 9.36
C ARG A 192 16.85 -1.75 8.73
N VAL A 193 15.92 -1.88 7.79
CA VAL A 193 15.65 -3.13 7.06
C VAL A 193 16.87 -3.55 6.24
N LYS A 194 17.48 -2.62 5.49
CA LYS A 194 18.71 -2.86 4.72
C LYS A 194 19.88 -3.28 5.63
N ALA A 195 19.93 -2.76 6.86
CA ALA A 195 20.91 -3.16 7.87
C ALA A 195 20.58 -4.49 8.59
N GLY A 196 19.57 -5.24 8.12
CA GLY A 196 19.13 -6.51 8.73
C GLY A 196 18.47 -6.36 10.11
N LYS A 197 18.00 -5.16 10.46
CA LYS A 197 17.31 -4.87 11.71
C LYS A 197 15.80 -4.89 11.50
N THR A 198 15.05 -5.27 12.52
CA THR A 198 13.58 -5.16 12.49
C THR A 198 13.14 -3.70 12.34
N PRO A 199 11.99 -3.44 11.68
CA PRO A 199 11.39 -2.12 11.62
C PRO A 199 11.22 -1.49 13.01
N PRO A 200 11.18 -0.16 13.13
CA PRO A 200 10.99 0.52 14.40
C PRO A 200 9.66 0.14 15.04
N LYS A 201 9.67 -0.16 16.33
CA LYS A 201 8.44 -0.46 17.09
C LYS A 201 7.58 0.79 17.23
N LYS A 202 6.27 0.60 17.48
CA LYS A 202 5.29 1.65 17.77
C LYS A 202 5.85 2.69 18.76
N GLY A 203 5.70 3.97 18.43
CA GLY A 203 6.20 5.09 19.26
C GLY A 203 7.67 5.45 19.07
N PHE A 204 8.41 4.78 18.20
CA PHE A 204 9.81 5.12 17.91
C PHE A 204 9.94 6.55 17.37
N PHE A 205 9.13 6.91 16.37
CA PHE A 205 9.19 8.22 15.75
C PHE A 205 8.67 9.35 16.66
N ALA A 206 7.69 9.08 17.52
CA ALA A 206 7.24 10.03 18.53
C ALA A 206 8.36 10.44 19.51
N ARG A 207 9.35 9.56 19.75
CA ARG A 207 10.52 9.85 20.58
C ARG A 207 11.63 10.60 19.84
N LEU A 208 11.70 10.43 18.52
CA LEU A 208 12.78 11.02 17.70
C LEU A 208 12.41 12.40 17.14
N PHE A 209 11.12 12.61 16.79
CA PHE A 209 10.61 13.78 16.10
C PHE A 209 9.50 14.52 16.88
N GLY A 210 9.11 14.01 18.06
CA GLY A 210 8.16 14.64 18.97
C GLY A 210 8.90 15.54 19.95
N GLY A 211 9.14 16.77 19.51
CA GLY A 211 9.58 17.89 20.30
C GLY A 211 8.53 18.98 20.25
#